data_6ab438a95dc7935424ef6112df9dd6bb
#
_entry.id   6ab438a95dc7935424ef6112df9dd6bb
#
_cell.length_a   1.000
_cell.length_b   1.000
_cell.length_c   1.000
_cell.angle_alpha   90.00
_cell.angle_beta   90.00
_cell.angle_gamma   90.00
#
_symmetry.space_group_name_H-M   'P 1'
#
loop_
_entity.id
_entity.type
_entity.pdbx_description
1 polymer ?
#
loop_
_entity_poly.entity_id
_entity_poly.type
_entity_poly.pdbx_seq_one_letter_code
_entity_poly.pdbx_strand_id
1 'polypeptide(L)'
;MENTRHCERSVAIHSDNMILSVTLSKPAGNVEEKLGRNYLKIKIRAVNTADGASYAAEMFTKTQVFHKKFDEKELEDFLKANTGITFKNVVKRTDTEEITLLTNKKGKTTELRKKLSKSAVPEALEETRNAGLKVLPAGGFATHSPQALNHRKHYLLPEGTPVPFLVLLGIMNDEGKVISSRYDKFRQINRFLEFIDDILPEFAEKTADGQPLRIVDFGCGKSYLTFAVHYFLTEILHINCEIEGLDLKEEVITYCNDMAGKLGLKGLIFHTGNIADYSGANSPDIVITLHACDTATDYALKYAVERGARAILSVPCCQHQINTQPQNRGKTGGATGQIPQEFEPLLKWGIIREKFSSLVTDALRGEWLEQQGYKVQMLEFIDMEHTPKNIFIRAVKKENGINKTNNPELINSLGITPELFK
;
A
#
# COMPACT_ATOMS: atom_id res chain seq x y z
N MET A 1 -25.66 -13.65 66.06
CA MET A 1 -26.63 -13.28 64.99
C MET A 1 -26.13 -12.01 64.34
N GLU A 2 -25.39 -12.13 63.24
CA GLU A 2 -25.18 -11.00 62.33
C GLU A 2 -24.79 -11.55 60.96
N ASN A 3 -25.67 -11.31 60.05
CA ASN A 3 -25.70 -11.83 58.69
C ASN A 3 -24.79 -10.95 57.81
N THR A 4 -23.63 -11.40 57.45
CA THR A 4 -22.81 -10.77 56.39
C THR A 4 -23.15 -11.44 55.07
N ARG A 5 -24.04 -10.80 54.28
CA ARG A 5 -24.31 -11.16 52.90
C ARG A 5 -23.11 -10.72 52.02
N HIS A 6 -22.33 -11.68 51.60
CA HIS A 6 -21.45 -11.49 50.47
C HIS A 6 -22.28 -11.35 49.21
N CYS A 7 -22.21 -10.18 48.63
CA CYS A 7 -22.81 -9.91 47.34
C CYS A 7 -21.81 -10.36 46.26
N GLU A 8 -21.96 -11.62 45.84
CA GLU A 8 -21.37 -12.07 44.58
C GLU A 8 -22.17 -11.47 43.43
N ARG A 9 -21.69 -10.38 42.88
CA ARG A 9 -22.11 -9.93 41.57
C ARG A 9 -21.31 -10.71 40.52
N SER A 10 -21.85 -11.85 40.12
CA SER A 10 -21.56 -12.49 38.86
C SER A 10 -21.96 -11.53 37.74
N VAL A 11 -21.00 -10.92 37.08
CA VAL A 11 -21.24 -10.15 35.87
C VAL A 11 -21.55 -11.15 34.77
N ALA A 12 -22.85 -11.42 34.56
CA ALA A 12 -23.30 -12.14 33.37
C ALA A 12 -22.98 -11.30 32.16
N ILE A 13 -22.06 -11.77 31.36
CA ILE A 13 -21.72 -11.17 30.08
C ILE A 13 -22.79 -11.61 29.09
N HIS A 14 -23.75 -10.72 28.81
CA HIS A 14 -24.71 -10.91 27.72
C HIS A 14 -24.00 -10.72 26.37
N SER A 15 -24.27 -11.65 25.48
CA SER A 15 -23.60 -11.95 24.22
C SER A 15 -24.03 -11.07 23.04
N ASP A 16 -23.95 -9.74 23.13
CA ASP A 16 -24.29 -8.88 21.99
C ASP A 16 -23.19 -7.94 21.52
N ASN A 17 -21.99 -7.98 22.10
CA ASN A 17 -20.88 -7.12 21.69
C ASN A 17 -19.63 -7.95 21.34
N MET A 18 -19.40 -8.19 20.06
CA MET A 18 -18.23 -8.92 19.59
C MET A 18 -16.93 -8.16 19.93
N ILE A 19 -15.98 -8.84 20.54
CA ILE A 19 -14.67 -8.27 20.83
C ILE A 19 -13.90 -8.09 19.51
N LEU A 20 -13.52 -6.85 19.17
CA LEU A 20 -12.72 -6.55 18.01
C LEU A 20 -11.22 -6.62 18.33
N SER A 21 -10.83 -6.07 19.48
CA SER A 21 -9.43 -6.14 19.93
C SER A 21 -9.30 -6.00 21.44
N VAL A 22 -8.19 -6.56 21.97
CA VAL A 22 -7.78 -6.39 23.37
C VAL A 22 -6.29 -6.06 23.42
N THR A 23 -5.92 -5.07 24.22
CA THR A 23 -4.52 -4.76 24.51
C THR A 23 -4.28 -4.84 26.00
N LEU A 24 -3.40 -5.75 26.41
CA LEU A 24 -2.92 -5.84 27.79
C LEU A 24 -1.54 -5.18 27.88
N SER A 25 -1.35 -4.29 28.85
CA SER A 25 -0.11 -3.54 29.06
C SER A 25 0.14 -3.24 30.54
N LYS A 26 1.30 -2.67 30.86
CA LYS A 26 1.77 -2.49 32.25
C LYS A 26 1.84 -3.83 33.02
N PRO A 27 2.83 -4.68 32.69
CA PRO A 27 2.99 -5.99 33.32
C PRO A 27 3.21 -5.85 34.82
N ALA A 28 2.67 -6.79 35.56
CA ALA A 28 2.97 -6.99 36.98
C ALA A 28 4.22 -7.89 37.14
N GLY A 29 4.81 -7.92 38.33
CA GLY A 29 6.04 -8.70 38.56
C GLY A 29 5.90 -10.21 38.42
N ASN A 30 4.67 -10.75 38.38
CA ASN A 30 4.35 -12.18 38.26
C ASN A 30 4.03 -12.65 36.81
N VAL A 31 4.27 -11.82 35.79
CA VAL A 31 3.95 -12.17 34.40
C VAL A 31 4.72 -13.39 33.92
N GLU A 32 6.02 -13.45 34.22
CA GLU A 32 6.87 -14.57 33.82
C GLU A 32 6.48 -15.87 34.49
N GLU A 33 6.18 -15.83 35.78
CA GLU A 33 5.72 -16.98 36.57
C GLU A 33 4.42 -17.57 36.01
N LYS A 34 3.44 -16.69 35.61
CA LYS A 34 2.13 -17.13 35.16
C LYS A 34 2.03 -17.45 33.67
N LEU A 35 2.81 -16.77 32.84
CA LEU A 35 2.75 -16.91 31.39
C LEU A 35 3.98 -17.57 30.77
N GLY A 36 4.96 -17.98 31.63
CA GLY A 36 6.17 -18.68 31.21
C GLY A 36 7.23 -17.79 30.53
N ARG A 37 6.92 -16.48 30.33
CA ARG A 37 7.82 -15.50 29.75
C ARG A 37 7.49 -14.09 30.24
N ASN A 38 8.49 -13.21 30.25
CA ASN A 38 8.32 -11.82 30.66
C ASN A 38 7.72 -10.97 29.51
N TYR A 39 6.40 -11.07 29.31
CA TYR A 39 5.70 -10.28 28.32
C TYR A 39 5.47 -8.84 28.81
N LEU A 40 5.85 -7.86 27.99
CA LEU A 40 5.66 -6.43 28.25
C LEU A 40 4.30 -5.92 27.78
N LYS A 41 3.75 -6.56 26.75
CA LYS A 41 2.48 -6.20 26.13
C LYS A 41 1.91 -7.40 25.38
N ILE A 42 0.59 -7.52 25.36
CA ILE A 42 -0.12 -8.50 24.53
C ILE A 42 -1.18 -7.75 23.74
N LYS A 43 -1.21 -7.94 22.43
CA LYS A 43 -2.25 -7.45 21.53
C LYS A 43 -3.03 -8.64 20.99
N ILE A 44 -4.33 -8.63 21.13
CA ILE A 44 -5.22 -9.68 20.66
C ILE A 44 -6.21 -9.02 19.69
N ARG A 45 -6.47 -9.67 18.55
CA ARG A 45 -7.40 -9.18 17.54
C ARG A 45 -8.29 -10.31 17.07
N ALA A 46 -9.55 -10.01 16.81
CA ALA A 46 -10.46 -10.95 16.18
C ALA A 46 -10.00 -11.26 14.76
N VAL A 47 -10.09 -12.53 14.36
CA VAL A 47 -9.79 -13.04 13.02
C VAL A 47 -10.97 -13.91 12.61
N ASN A 48 -11.64 -13.56 11.53
CA ASN A 48 -12.72 -14.38 10.99
C ASN A 48 -12.13 -15.61 10.28
N THR A 49 -12.50 -16.80 10.71
CA THR A 49 -12.19 -18.05 10.02
C THR A 49 -13.47 -18.66 9.47
N ALA A 50 -13.35 -19.58 8.50
CA ALA A 50 -14.52 -20.28 7.94
C ALA A 50 -15.33 -21.04 8.99
N ASP A 51 -14.70 -21.40 10.12
CA ASP A 51 -15.27 -22.21 11.20
C ASP A 51 -15.77 -21.38 12.41
N GLY A 52 -15.77 -20.03 12.32
CA GLY A 52 -16.24 -19.14 13.38
C GLY A 52 -15.23 -18.06 13.80
N ALA A 53 -15.58 -17.31 14.87
CA ALA A 53 -14.71 -16.26 15.40
C ALA A 53 -13.51 -16.86 16.11
N SER A 54 -12.30 -16.49 15.69
CA SER A 54 -11.04 -16.80 16.37
C SER A 54 -10.27 -15.53 16.66
N TYR A 55 -9.28 -15.61 17.55
CA TYR A 55 -8.52 -14.44 17.98
C TYR A 55 -7.02 -14.73 17.85
N ALA A 56 -6.29 -13.82 17.19
CA ALA A 56 -4.84 -13.88 17.08
C ALA A 56 -4.20 -12.95 18.11
N ALA A 57 -3.27 -13.48 18.90
CA ALA A 57 -2.51 -12.74 19.88
C ALA A 57 -1.06 -12.58 19.47
N GLU A 58 -0.55 -11.36 19.58
CA GLU A 58 0.86 -11.00 19.51
C GLU A 58 1.35 -10.67 20.91
N MET A 59 2.30 -11.45 21.42
CA MET A 59 2.79 -11.37 22.78
C MET A 59 4.26 -10.89 22.78
N PHE A 60 4.48 -9.65 23.20
CA PHE A 60 5.75 -8.93 23.08
C PHE A 60 6.60 -9.09 24.33
N THR A 61 7.81 -9.59 24.19
CA THR A 61 8.89 -9.48 25.18
C THR A 61 9.81 -8.30 24.82
N LYS A 62 10.93 -8.15 25.52
CA LYS A 62 11.91 -7.10 25.21
C LYS A 62 12.57 -7.29 23.84
N THR A 63 12.70 -8.51 23.37
CA THR A 63 13.48 -8.86 22.16
C THR A 63 12.75 -9.68 21.13
N GLN A 64 11.59 -10.26 21.46
CA GLN A 64 10.87 -11.20 20.60
C GLN A 64 9.37 -10.99 20.68
N VAL A 65 8.66 -11.44 19.65
CA VAL A 65 7.20 -11.50 19.58
C VAL A 65 6.79 -12.96 19.41
N PHE A 66 5.83 -13.38 20.22
CA PHE A 66 5.25 -14.73 20.15
C PHE A 66 3.81 -14.63 19.71
N HIS A 67 3.36 -15.60 18.92
CA HIS A 67 2.02 -15.65 18.41
C HIS A 67 1.23 -16.79 19.05
N LYS A 68 -0.02 -16.53 19.40
CA LYS A 68 -0.96 -17.53 19.91
C LYS A 68 -2.34 -17.28 19.29
N LYS A 69 -3.08 -18.36 19.05
CA LYS A 69 -4.50 -18.28 18.65
C LYS A 69 -5.36 -18.68 19.85
N PHE A 70 -6.54 -18.08 19.92
CA PHE A 70 -7.55 -18.40 20.91
C PHE A 70 -8.89 -18.59 20.19
N ASP A 71 -9.70 -19.52 20.64
CA ASP A 71 -11.14 -19.47 20.42
C ASP A 71 -11.79 -18.47 21.41
N GLU A 72 -13.09 -18.26 21.29
CA GLU A 72 -13.82 -17.28 22.10
C GLU A 72 -13.76 -17.62 23.61
N LYS A 73 -13.92 -18.88 23.96
CA LYS A 73 -13.87 -19.36 25.34
C LYS A 73 -12.46 -19.28 25.93
N GLU A 74 -11.48 -19.70 25.19
CA GLU A 74 -10.07 -19.58 25.57
C GLU A 74 -9.64 -18.12 25.80
N LEU A 75 -10.14 -17.20 24.97
CA LEU A 75 -9.89 -15.77 25.13
C LEU A 75 -10.53 -15.24 26.41
N GLU A 76 -11.79 -15.58 26.68
CA GLU A 76 -12.45 -15.16 27.92
C GLU A 76 -11.70 -15.64 29.15
N ASP A 77 -11.34 -16.93 29.19
CA ASP A 77 -10.60 -17.52 30.30
C ASP A 77 -9.22 -16.86 30.44
N PHE A 78 -8.55 -16.60 29.33
CA PHE A 78 -7.25 -15.89 29.34
C PHE A 78 -7.40 -14.46 29.89
N LEU A 79 -8.44 -13.73 29.49
CA LEU A 79 -8.68 -12.37 29.97
C LEU A 79 -9.04 -12.36 31.47
N LYS A 80 -9.88 -13.29 31.92
CA LYS A 80 -10.22 -13.44 33.35
C LYS A 80 -8.98 -13.71 34.20
N ALA A 81 -8.08 -14.57 33.73
CA ALA A 81 -6.86 -14.94 34.46
C ALA A 81 -5.78 -13.84 34.48
N ASN A 82 -5.83 -12.89 33.55
CA ASN A 82 -4.75 -11.95 33.33
C ASN A 82 -5.10 -10.48 33.60
N THR A 83 -6.37 -10.09 33.52
CA THR A 83 -6.81 -8.70 33.72
C THR A 83 -6.67 -8.29 35.19
N GLY A 84 -5.89 -7.25 35.45
CA GLY A 84 -5.60 -6.74 36.79
C GLY A 84 -4.64 -7.61 37.61
N ILE A 85 -4.28 -8.79 37.15
CA ILE A 85 -3.44 -9.79 37.83
C ILE A 85 -2.02 -9.76 37.24
N THR A 86 -1.86 -10.12 35.97
CA THR A 86 -0.58 -10.07 35.25
C THR A 86 -0.38 -8.77 34.50
N PHE A 87 -1.48 -8.13 34.06
CA PHE A 87 -1.43 -6.81 33.40
C PHE A 87 -2.37 -5.83 34.08
N LYS A 88 -1.85 -4.66 34.46
CA LYS A 88 -2.58 -3.63 35.20
C LYS A 88 -3.42 -2.71 34.31
N ASN A 89 -3.18 -2.71 33.02
CA ASN A 89 -3.93 -1.91 32.06
C ASN A 89 -4.41 -2.80 30.92
N VAL A 90 -5.74 -2.88 30.75
CA VAL A 90 -6.39 -3.66 29.71
C VAL A 90 -7.37 -2.76 28.97
N VAL A 91 -7.22 -2.63 27.66
CA VAL A 91 -8.13 -1.91 26.79
C VAL A 91 -8.83 -2.93 25.91
N LYS A 92 -10.14 -3.06 26.06
CA LYS A 92 -11.02 -3.92 25.25
C LYS A 92 -11.86 -3.05 24.35
N ARG A 93 -11.88 -3.33 23.07
CA ARG A 93 -12.70 -2.64 22.07
C ARG A 93 -13.70 -3.60 21.46
N THR A 94 -14.95 -3.19 21.47
CA THR A 94 -16.06 -3.87 20.79
C THR A 94 -16.52 -3.02 19.61
N ASP A 95 -17.54 -3.45 18.91
CA ASP A 95 -18.20 -2.71 17.83
C ASP A 95 -18.89 -1.40 18.31
N THR A 96 -19.25 -1.32 19.59
CA THR A 96 -20.03 -0.21 20.14
C THR A 96 -19.30 0.62 21.19
N GLU A 97 -18.30 0.05 21.89
CA GLU A 97 -17.64 0.74 22.99
C GLU A 97 -16.15 0.34 23.14
N GLU A 98 -15.41 1.23 23.78
CA GLU A 98 -14.06 0.96 24.27
C GLU A 98 -14.07 0.95 25.79
N ILE A 99 -13.65 -0.16 26.38
CA ILE A 99 -13.59 -0.40 27.81
C ILE A 99 -12.13 -0.43 28.24
N THR A 100 -11.74 0.51 29.10
CA THR A 100 -10.41 0.56 29.68
C THR A 100 -10.47 0.14 31.14
N LEU A 101 -9.75 -0.91 31.51
CA LEU A 101 -9.59 -1.43 32.86
C LEU A 101 -8.22 -1.05 33.41
N LEU A 102 -8.20 -0.27 34.48
CA LEU A 102 -6.99 0.22 35.14
C LEU A 102 -6.92 -0.32 36.55
N THR A 103 -5.89 -1.13 36.85
CA THR A 103 -5.67 -1.69 38.18
C THR A 103 -4.54 -0.95 38.89
N ASN A 104 -4.80 -0.41 40.07
CA ASN A 104 -3.81 0.30 40.86
C ASN A 104 -2.90 -0.64 41.63
N LYS A 105 -1.89 -0.10 42.32
CA LYS A 105 -0.94 -0.89 43.12
C LYS A 105 -1.59 -1.68 44.29
N LYS A 106 -2.78 -1.26 44.74
CA LYS A 106 -3.55 -1.91 45.80
C LYS A 106 -4.53 -2.98 45.27
N GLY A 107 -4.49 -3.30 43.97
CA GLY A 107 -5.35 -4.31 43.35
C GLY A 107 -6.78 -3.84 43.00
N LYS A 108 -7.13 -2.56 43.25
CA LYS A 108 -8.44 -2.01 42.89
C LYS A 108 -8.47 -1.68 41.39
N THR A 109 -9.41 -2.29 40.67
CA THR A 109 -9.64 -2.02 39.24
C THR A 109 -10.72 -0.98 39.06
N THR A 110 -10.44 0.03 38.23
CA THR A 110 -11.37 1.05 37.76
C THR A 110 -11.68 0.79 36.29
N GLU A 111 -12.96 0.81 35.96
CA GLU A 111 -13.46 0.63 34.60
C GLU A 111 -13.90 1.96 34.03
N LEU A 112 -13.40 2.30 32.84
CA LEU A 112 -13.79 3.47 32.07
C LEU A 112 -14.40 2.98 30.74
N ARG A 113 -15.62 3.44 30.44
CA ARG A 113 -16.30 3.11 29.18
C ARG A 113 -16.46 4.35 28.33
N LYS A 114 -16.07 4.25 27.08
CA LYS A 114 -16.28 5.25 26.05
C LYS A 114 -17.14 4.64 24.95
N LYS A 115 -18.36 5.14 24.80
CA LYS A 115 -19.18 4.77 23.63
C LYS A 115 -18.43 5.23 22.37
N LEU A 116 -18.19 4.30 21.48
CA LEU A 116 -17.78 4.63 20.14
C LEU A 116 -19.09 5.02 19.44
N SER A 117 -19.23 6.30 19.04
CA SER A 117 -20.24 6.61 18.03
C SER A 117 -20.02 5.59 16.94
N LYS A 118 -21.06 4.90 16.47
CA LYS A 118 -21.02 4.17 15.21
C LYS A 118 -20.33 5.17 14.29
N SER A 119 -19.07 4.93 13.97
CA SER A 119 -18.36 5.71 12.99
C SER A 119 -19.34 5.76 11.86
N ALA A 120 -19.80 6.94 11.55
CA ALA A 120 -20.59 7.14 10.37
C ALA A 120 -19.84 6.40 9.25
N VAL A 121 -20.31 5.24 8.90
CA VAL A 121 -20.42 4.92 7.48
C VAL A 121 -21.13 6.16 6.99
N PRO A 122 -20.47 7.01 6.19
CA PRO A 122 -21.11 8.25 5.77
C PRO A 122 -22.46 7.82 5.22
N GLU A 123 -23.54 8.40 5.73
CA GLU A 123 -24.90 8.23 5.17
C GLU A 123 -24.94 8.52 3.67
N ALA A 124 -23.90 9.19 3.17
CA ALA A 124 -23.57 9.36 1.77
C ALA A 124 -23.45 8.05 0.95
N LEU A 125 -23.21 6.87 1.55
CA LEU A 125 -23.17 5.60 0.81
C LEU A 125 -24.56 4.92 0.71
N GLU A 126 -25.51 5.29 1.52
CA GLU A 126 -26.90 4.88 1.34
C GLU A 126 -27.69 5.86 0.46
N GLU A 127 -27.36 7.14 0.50
CA GLU A 127 -27.99 8.16 -0.38
C GLU A 127 -27.45 8.15 -1.81
N THR A 128 -26.20 7.75 -2.06
CA THR A 128 -25.63 7.59 -3.41
C THR A 128 -26.16 6.35 -4.15
N ARG A 129 -26.90 5.49 -3.47
CA ARG A 129 -27.69 4.46 -4.15
C ARG A 129 -28.95 5.01 -4.82
N ASN A 130 -29.41 6.22 -4.44
CA ASN A 130 -30.70 6.79 -4.89
C ASN A 130 -30.64 8.22 -5.44
N ALA A 131 -29.46 8.86 -5.50
CA ALA A 131 -29.37 10.19 -6.08
C ALA A 131 -27.97 10.41 -6.69
N GLY A 132 -27.96 10.77 -7.96
CA GLY A 132 -26.74 11.12 -8.68
C GLY A 132 -25.94 12.25 -8.02
N LEU A 133 -24.66 12.08 -8.08
CA LEU A 133 -23.57 13.03 -7.92
C LEU A 133 -23.79 14.23 -7.01
N LYS A 134 -23.20 14.21 -5.81
CA LYS A 134 -22.82 15.42 -5.07
C LYS A 134 -21.38 15.35 -4.61
N VAL A 135 -20.63 16.36 -5.04
CA VAL A 135 -19.24 16.67 -4.76
C VAL A 135 -19.01 16.85 -3.25
N LEU A 136 -18.00 16.22 -2.68
CA LEU A 136 -17.52 16.46 -1.32
C LEU A 136 -16.37 17.47 -1.34
N PRO A 137 -16.30 18.36 -0.30
CA PRO A 137 -15.30 19.43 -0.26
C PRO A 137 -13.90 18.92 0.06
N ALA A 138 -12.92 19.56 -0.56
CA ALA A 138 -11.49 19.31 -0.40
C ALA A 138 -11.01 19.59 1.05
N GLY A 139 -10.18 18.70 1.56
CA GLY A 139 -9.27 18.97 2.67
C GLY A 139 -9.41 18.04 3.87
N GLY A 140 -8.54 17.06 3.95
CA GLY A 140 -8.30 16.27 5.14
C GLY A 140 -7.32 15.14 4.86
N PHE A 141 -6.06 15.32 5.25
CA PHE A 141 -5.08 14.24 5.22
C PHE A 141 -5.54 13.10 6.14
N ALA A 142 -5.94 11.98 5.57
CA ALA A 142 -6.13 10.76 6.33
C ALA A 142 -4.75 10.23 6.72
N THR A 143 -4.34 10.48 7.97
CA THR A 143 -3.28 9.71 8.61
C THR A 143 -3.75 8.26 8.67
N HIS A 144 -3.06 7.36 8.00
CA HIS A 144 -3.31 5.93 8.11
C HIS A 144 -3.08 5.47 9.55
N SER A 145 -4.16 5.44 10.34
CA SER A 145 -4.18 4.63 11.55
C SER A 145 -4.22 3.15 11.12
N PRO A 146 -3.49 2.26 11.80
CA PRO A 146 -3.57 0.83 11.49
C PRO A 146 -4.98 0.33 11.79
N GLN A 147 -5.79 0.25 10.75
CA GLN A 147 -7.16 -0.24 10.83
C GLN A 147 -7.16 -1.77 10.88
N ALA A 148 -8.09 -2.27 11.67
CA ALA A 148 -8.28 -3.66 12.04
C ALA A 148 -8.19 -4.65 10.86
N LEU A 149 -7.45 -5.73 11.07
CA LEU A 149 -7.22 -6.87 10.15
C LEU A 149 -8.50 -7.67 9.78
N ASN A 150 -9.69 -7.18 10.09
CA ASN A 150 -10.96 -7.91 9.89
C ASN A 150 -11.95 -7.25 8.93
N HIS A 151 -11.56 -6.24 8.18
CA HIS A 151 -12.33 -5.93 6.99
C HIS A 151 -12.03 -7.01 5.94
N ARG A 152 -13.04 -7.74 5.44
CA ARG A 152 -12.98 -8.30 4.08
C ARG A 152 -12.41 -7.17 3.24
N LYS A 153 -11.19 -7.35 2.69
CA LYS A 153 -10.62 -6.38 1.78
C LYS A 153 -11.67 -6.18 0.69
N HIS A 154 -12.27 -5.00 0.65
CA HIS A 154 -13.22 -4.67 -0.37
C HIS A 154 -12.39 -4.39 -1.62
N TYR A 155 -12.20 -5.43 -2.43
CA TYR A 155 -11.50 -5.31 -3.69
C TYR A 155 -12.35 -4.47 -4.65
N LEU A 156 -11.71 -3.56 -5.39
CA LEU A 156 -12.35 -2.77 -6.45
C LEU A 156 -12.85 -3.67 -7.60
N LEU A 157 -12.15 -4.79 -7.83
CA LEU A 157 -12.64 -5.90 -8.65
C LEU A 157 -12.93 -7.08 -7.70
N PRO A 158 -14.20 -7.28 -7.27
CA PRO A 158 -14.54 -8.31 -6.29
C PRO A 158 -14.54 -9.71 -6.91
N GLU A 159 -14.36 -10.72 -6.06
CA GLU A 159 -14.65 -12.11 -6.43
C GLU A 159 -16.16 -12.35 -6.53
N GLY A 160 -16.55 -13.34 -7.34
CA GLY A 160 -17.95 -13.76 -7.52
C GLY A 160 -18.62 -13.13 -8.74
N THR A 161 -18.00 -12.16 -9.40
CA THR A 161 -18.44 -11.60 -10.68
C THR A 161 -17.34 -11.81 -11.71
N PRO A 162 -17.59 -12.50 -12.83
CA PRO A 162 -16.59 -12.71 -13.85
C PRO A 162 -16.14 -11.38 -14.47
N VAL A 163 -14.84 -11.13 -14.44
CA VAL A 163 -14.21 -9.97 -15.09
C VAL A 163 -13.56 -10.46 -16.37
N PRO A 164 -14.03 -10.05 -17.57
CA PRO A 164 -13.64 -10.67 -18.82
C PRO A 164 -12.14 -10.75 -19.07
N PHE A 165 -11.39 -9.66 -18.80
CA PHE A 165 -9.94 -9.68 -18.98
C PHE A 165 -9.22 -10.58 -17.97
N LEU A 166 -9.72 -10.70 -16.72
CA LEU A 166 -9.15 -11.62 -15.73
C LEU A 166 -9.36 -13.08 -16.09
N VAL A 167 -10.51 -13.39 -16.67
CA VAL A 167 -10.82 -14.74 -17.18
C VAL A 167 -9.90 -15.07 -18.34
N LEU A 168 -9.77 -14.18 -19.33
CA LEU A 168 -8.92 -14.39 -20.49
C LEU A 168 -7.43 -14.50 -20.12
N LEU A 169 -6.99 -13.81 -19.08
CA LEU A 169 -5.63 -13.89 -18.52
C LEU A 169 -5.40 -15.11 -17.63
N GLY A 170 -6.43 -15.95 -17.38
CA GLY A 170 -6.33 -17.11 -16.53
C GLY A 170 -6.07 -16.76 -15.04
N ILE A 171 -6.55 -15.60 -14.59
CA ILE A 171 -6.50 -15.19 -13.19
C ILE A 171 -7.80 -15.56 -12.47
N MET A 172 -8.92 -15.55 -13.19
CA MET A 172 -10.26 -15.84 -12.71
C MET A 172 -10.89 -16.90 -13.63
N ASN A 173 -11.81 -17.69 -13.12
CA ASN A 173 -12.61 -18.60 -13.93
C ASN A 173 -13.92 -17.93 -14.40
N ASP A 174 -14.69 -18.63 -15.25
CA ASP A 174 -15.95 -18.12 -15.81
C ASP A 174 -17.05 -17.93 -14.77
N GLU A 175 -16.88 -18.45 -13.56
CA GLU A 175 -17.79 -18.25 -12.41
C GLU A 175 -17.39 -17.05 -11.55
N GLY A 176 -16.35 -16.32 -11.92
CA GLY A 176 -15.84 -15.17 -11.15
C GLY A 176 -14.97 -15.56 -9.94
N LYS A 177 -14.54 -16.82 -9.82
CA LYS A 177 -13.66 -17.28 -8.74
C LYS A 177 -12.19 -17.10 -9.15
N VAL A 178 -11.41 -16.51 -8.27
CA VAL A 178 -9.96 -16.34 -8.48
C VAL A 178 -9.25 -17.69 -8.37
N ILE A 179 -8.37 -17.98 -9.35
CA ILE A 179 -7.55 -19.18 -9.36
C ILE A 179 -6.49 -19.07 -8.25
N SER A 180 -6.42 -20.05 -7.35
CA SER A 180 -5.60 -20.01 -6.13
C SER A 180 -4.13 -19.69 -6.40
N SER A 181 -3.53 -20.26 -7.46
CA SER A 181 -2.13 -19.97 -7.86
C SER A 181 -1.93 -18.57 -8.47
N ARG A 182 -2.99 -17.84 -8.71
CA ARG A 182 -2.99 -16.47 -9.27
C ARG A 182 -3.50 -15.43 -8.28
N TYR A 183 -3.76 -15.81 -7.04
CA TYR A 183 -4.34 -14.92 -6.04
C TYR A 183 -3.45 -13.72 -5.72
N ASP A 184 -2.13 -13.90 -5.71
CA ASP A 184 -1.18 -12.79 -5.51
C ASP A 184 -1.25 -11.77 -6.65
N LYS A 185 -1.42 -12.27 -7.90
CA LYS A 185 -1.61 -11.38 -9.06
C LYS A 185 -2.91 -10.59 -8.97
N PHE A 186 -3.98 -11.23 -8.55
CA PHE A 186 -5.26 -10.59 -8.32
C PHE A 186 -5.17 -9.51 -7.24
N ARG A 187 -4.47 -9.77 -6.12
CA ARG A 187 -4.22 -8.78 -5.07
C ARG A 187 -3.39 -7.60 -5.58
N GLN A 188 -2.35 -7.87 -6.36
CA GLN A 188 -1.52 -6.84 -6.98
C GLN A 188 -2.34 -5.91 -7.90
N ILE A 189 -3.22 -6.48 -8.71
CA ILE A 189 -4.11 -5.73 -9.59
C ILE A 189 -5.02 -4.81 -8.76
N ASN A 190 -5.72 -5.34 -7.77
CA ASN A 190 -6.61 -4.53 -6.94
C ASN A 190 -5.85 -3.44 -6.18
N ARG A 191 -4.65 -3.75 -5.66
CA ARG A 191 -3.81 -2.75 -4.99
C ARG A 191 -3.40 -1.61 -5.92
N PHE A 192 -3.10 -1.93 -7.17
CA PHE A 192 -2.78 -0.91 -8.17
C PHE A 192 -3.98 -0.02 -8.49
N LEU A 193 -5.16 -0.62 -8.61
CA LEU A 193 -6.40 0.14 -8.83
C LEU A 193 -6.72 1.08 -7.66
N GLU A 194 -6.42 0.72 -6.41
CA GLU A 194 -6.53 1.63 -5.27
C GLU A 194 -5.66 2.89 -5.47
N PHE A 195 -4.44 2.76 -6.02
CA PHE A 195 -3.60 3.92 -6.31
C PHE A 195 -4.11 4.76 -7.48
N ILE A 196 -4.76 4.15 -8.46
CA ILE A 196 -5.46 4.88 -9.54
C ILE A 196 -6.64 5.65 -8.95
N ASP A 197 -7.48 5.00 -8.14
CA ASP A 197 -8.65 5.61 -7.50
C ASP A 197 -8.26 6.81 -6.64
N ASP A 198 -7.20 6.69 -5.86
CA ASP A 198 -6.66 7.76 -5.01
C ASP A 198 -6.28 9.06 -5.76
N ILE A 199 -5.93 8.97 -7.06
CA ILE A 199 -5.54 10.14 -7.86
C ILE A 199 -6.66 10.67 -8.75
N LEU A 200 -7.77 9.94 -8.93
CA LEU A 200 -8.88 10.38 -9.80
C LEU A 200 -9.49 11.72 -9.40
N PRO A 201 -9.58 12.12 -8.13
CA PRO A 201 -10.06 13.45 -7.76
C PRO A 201 -9.32 14.60 -8.44
N GLU A 202 -8.04 14.43 -8.78
CA GLU A 202 -7.23 15.42 -9.50
C GLU A 202 -7.71 15.67 -10.95
N PHE A 203 -8.57 14.77 -11.47
CA PHE A 203 -9.10 14.82 -12.83
C PHE A 203 -10.61 15.05 -12.87
N ALA A 204 -11.23 15.39 -11.74
CA ALA A 204 -12.68 15.48 -11.61
C ALA A 204 -13.33 16.44 -12.63
N GLU A 205 -12.73 17.61 -12.89
CA GLU A 205 -13.22 18.58 -13.87
C GLU A 205 -13.21 17.99 -15.28
N LYS A 206 -12.09 17.40 -15.68
CA LYS A 206 -11.92 16.81 -17.02
C LYS A 206 -12.90 15.68 -17.28
N THR A 207 -13.11 14.81 -16.30
CA THR A 207 -14.01 13.67 -16.40
C THR A 207 -15.48 14.10 -16.38
N ALA A 208 -15.83 15.16 -15.63
CA ALA A 208 -17.15 15.73 -15.62
C ALA A 208 -17.55 16.32 -16.98
N ASP A 209 -16.60 16.86 -17.75
CA ASP A 209 -16.78 17.36 -19.10
C ASP A 209 -16.85 16.23 -20.15
N GLY A 210 -16.78 14.96 -19.72
CA GLY A 210 -16.82 13.79 -20.62
C GLY A 210 -15.55 13.59 -21.45
N GLN A 211 -14.49 14.35 -21.18
CA GLN A 211 -13.23 14.22 -21.89
C GLN A 211 -12.46 12.95 -21.45
N PRO A 212 -11.84 12.23 -22.40
CA PRO A 212 -11.12 11.01 -22.04
C PRO A 212 -9.87 11.32 -21.21
N LEU A 213 -9.60 10.48 -20.21
CA LEU A 213 -8.31 10.44 -19.55
C LEU A 213 -7.28 9.78 -20.46
N ARG A 214 -6.18 10.48 -20.73
CA ARG A 214 -5.08 9.99 -21.54
C ARG A 214 -4.00 9.40 -20.66
N ILE A 215 -3.73 8.13 -20.86
CA ILE A 215 -2.81 7.35 -20.03
C ILE A 215 -1.75 6.72 -20.92
N VAL A 216 -0.49 6.81 -20.52
CA VAL A 216 0.61 6.09 -21.15
C VAL A 216 1.22 5.12 -20.16
N ASP A 217 1.36 3.85 -20.54
CA ASP A 217 1.97 2.79 -19.72
C ASP A 217 3.26 2.30 -20.38
N PHE A 218 4.39 2.71 -19.83
CA PHE A 218 5.72 2.35 -20.29
C PHE A 218 6.22 1.05 -19.68
N GLY A 219 6.67 0.11 -20.55
CA GLY A 219 7.08 -1.21 -20.14
C GLY A 219 5.88 -2.05 -19.73
N CYS A 220 4.77 -1.94 -20.48
CA CYS A 220 3.49 -2.55 -20.14
C CYS A 220 3.54 -4.09 -20.05
N GLY A 221 4.51 -4.75 -20.68
CA GLY A 221 4.66 -6.19 -20.67
C GLY A 221 3.37 -6.89 -21.11
N LYS A 222 2.93 -7.92 -20.36
CA LYS A 222 1.65 -8.61 -20.62
C LYS A 222 0.40 -7.80 -20.25
N SER A 223 0.58 -6.56 -19.84
CA SER A 223 -0.47 -5.54 -19.65
C SER A 223 -1.59 -5.89 -18.67
N TYR A 224 -1.33 -6.78 -17.69
CA TYR A 224 -2.35 -7.12 -16.68
C TYR A 224 -2.92 -5.86 -15.99
N LEU A 225 -2.05 -4.91 -15.67
CA LEU A 225 -2.44 -3.69 -14.97
C LEU A 225 -3.05 -2.67 -15.91
N THR A 226 -2.58 -2.58 -17.16
CA THR A 226 -3.16 -1.71 -18.18
C THR A 226 -4.61 -2.11 -18.51
N PHE A 227 -4.88 -3.42 -18.67
CA PHE A 227 -6.24 -3.94 -18.84
C PHE A 227 -7.11 -3.65 -17.62
N ALA A 228 -6.53 -3.78 -16.41
CA ALA A 228 -7.25 -3.52 -15.18
C ALA A 228 -7.65 -2.04 -15.06
N VAL A 229 -6.74 -1.12 -15.38
CA VAL A 229 -7.03 0.33 -15.38
C VAL A 229 -8.11 0.66 -16.38
N HIS A 230 -7.99 0.15 -17.61
CA HIS A 230 -9.02 0.36 -18.64
C HIS A 230 -10.40 -0.11 -18.15
N TYR A 231 -10.50 -1.36 -17.70
CA TYR A 231 -11.75 -1.93 -17.20
C TYR A 231 -12.31 -1.15 -15.99
N PHE A 232 -11.47 -0.77 -15.05
CA PHE A 232 -11.88 -0.01 -13.89
C PHE A 232 -12.45 1.35 -14.26
N LEU A 233 -11.78 2.07 -15.17
CA LEU A 233 -12.26 3.38 -15.62
C LEU A 233 -13.54 3.26 -16.44
N THR A 234 -13.60 2.35 -17.43
CA THR A 234 -14.73 2.27 -18.37
C THR A 234 -15.95 1.54 -17.82
N GLU A 235 -15.74 0.37 -17.19
CA GLU A 235 -16.84 -0.52 -16.79
C GLU A 235 -17.30 -0.27 -15.34
N ILE A 236 -16.40 0.15 -14.45
CA ILE A 236 -16.77 0.37 -13.05
C ILE A 236 -17.11 1.84 -12.78
N LEU A 237 -16.29 2.76 -13.27
CA LEU A 237 -16.46 4.20 -13.00
C LEU A 237 -17.14 4.97 -14.13
N HIS A 238 -17.34 4.34 -15.30
CA HIS A 238 -17.90 4.95 -16.49
C HIS A 238 -17.18 6.23 -16.96
N ILE A 239 -15.85 6.23 -16.78
CA ILE A 239 -14.95 7.30 -17.21
C ILE A 239 -14.33 6.90 -18.55
N ASN A 240 -14.46 7.76 -19.57
CA ASN A 240 -13.81 7.55 -20.85
C ASN A 240 -12.28 7.64 -20.69
N CYS A 241 -11.53 6.73 -21.32
CA CYS A 241 -10.08 6.77 -21.33
C CYS A 241 -9.49 6.36 -22.67
N GLU A 242 -8.31 6.92 -22.95
CA GLU A 242 -7.43 6.54 -24.05
C GLU A 242 -6.12 6.10 -23.44
N ILE A 243 -5.78 4.82 -23.60
CA ILE A 243 -4.58 4.24 -22.99
C ILE A 243 -3.65 3.72 -24.07
N GLU A 244 -2.40 4.19 -24.05
CA GLU A 244 -1.33 3.71 -24.92
C GLU A 244 -0.32 2.90 -24.08
N GLY A 245 -0.15 1.62 -24.39
CA GLY A 245 0.88 0.77 -23.78
C GLY A 245 2.10 0.67 -24.71
N LEU A 246 3.31 0.73 -24.14
CA LEU A 246 4.56 0.62 -24.89
C LEU A 246 5.43 -0.47 -24.29
N ASP A 247 5.97 -1.37 -25.13
CA ASP A 247 6.98 -2.35 -24.76
C ASP A 247 7.97 -2.59 -25.92
N LEU A 248 9.18 -3.05 -25.62
CA LEU A 248 10.20 -3.37 -26.61
C LEU A 248 9.91 -4.64 -27.41
N LYS A 249 9.09 -5.55 -26.85
CA LYS A 249 8.87 -6.89 -27.39
C LYS A 249 7.65 -6.93 -28.28
N GLU A 250 7.85 -7.04 -29.57
CA GLU A 250 6.80 -7.10 -30.59
C GLU A 250 5.80 -8.24 -30.34
N GLU A 251 6.28 -9.43 -29.94
CA GLU A 251 5.41 -10.57 -29.62
C GLU A 251 4.44 -10.31 -28.46
N VAL A 252 4.89 -9.51 -27.47
CA VAL A 252 4.08 -9.12 -26.32
C VAL A 252 3.02 -8.11 -26.76
N ILE A 253 3.39 -7.14 -27.58
CA ILE A 253 2.47 -6.11 -28.11
C ILE A 253 1.42 -6.75 -29.02
N THR A 254 1.80 -7.65 -29.89
CA THR A 254 0.85 -8.42 -30.73
C THR A 254 -0.17 -9.16 -29.85
N TYR A 255 0.31 -9.87 -28.82
CA TYR A 255 -0.58 -10.54 -27.87
C TYR A 255 -1.54 -9.57 -27.16
N CYS A 256 -1.06 -8.39 -26.73
CA CYS A 256 -1.91 -7.41 -26.03
C CYS A 256 -2.96 -6.81 -26.96
N ASN A 257 -2.60 -6.46 -28.21
CA ASN A 257 -3.55 -5.96 -29.20
C ASN A 257 -4.60 -7.01 -29.60
N ASP A 258 -4.19 -8.27 -29.79
CA ASP A 258 -5.12 -9.38 -30.02
C ASP A 258 -6.12 -9.55 -28.88
N MET A 259 -5.64 -9.42 -27.64
CA MET A 259 -6.48 -9.52 -26.46
C MET A 259 -7.46 -8.35 -26.36
N ALA A 260 -6.99 -7.12 -26.60
CA ALA A 260 -7.84 -5.93 -26.64
C ALA A 260 -8.92 -6.06 -27.72
N GLY A 261 -8.56 -6.56 -28.90
CA GLY A 261 -9.49 -6.85 -30.00
C GLY A 261 -10.54 -7.91 -29.63
N LYS A 262 -10.14 -9.03 -29.01
CA LYS A 262 -11.07 -10.09 -28.56
C LYS A 262 -12.06 -9.59 -27.52
N LEU A 263 -11.64 -8.66 -26.67
CA LEU A 263 -12.49 -8.05 -25.64
C LEU A 263 -13.28 -6.84 -26.14
N GLY A 264 -13.05 -6.40 -27.39
CA GLY A 264 -13.72 -5.24 -27.98
C GLY A 264 -13.41 -3.91 -27.27
N LEU A 265 -12.23 -3.80 -26.61
CA LEU A 265 -11.87 -2.62 -25.85
C LEU A 265 -11.55 -1.45 -26.75
N LYS A 266 -12.28 -0.35 -26.57
CA LYS A 266 -12.06 0.90 -27.29
C LYS A 266 -11.17 1.82 -26.49
N GLY A 267 -10.31 2.59 -27.19
CA GLY A 267 -9.40 3.52 -26.50
C GLY A 267 -8.19 2.85 -25.83
N LEU A 268 -7.90 1.58 -26.13
CA LEU A 268 -6.73 0.86 -25.64
C LEU A 268 -5.93 0.33 -26.83
N ILE A 269 -4.68 0.78 -26.95
CA ILE A 269 -3.78 0.40 -28.04
C ILE A 269 -2.36 0.16 -27.50
N PHE A 270 -1.64 -0.76 -28.14
CA PHE A 270 -0.27 -1.09 -27.75
C PHE A 270 0.70 -0.92 -28.91
N HIS A 271 1.88 -0.34 -28.62
CA HIS A 271 2.92 -0.04 -29.59
C HIS A 271 4.23 -0.70 -29.22
N THR A 272 4.94 -1.22 -30.20
CA THR A 272 6.33 -1.66 -30.04
C THR A 272 7.26 -0.47 -30.17
N GLY A 273 8.14 -0.26 -29.18
CA GLY A 273 9.11 0.83 -29.25
C GLY A 273 9.93 1.03 -27.99
N ASN A 274 10.95 1.85 -28.12
CA ASN A 274 11.80 2.27 -27.01
C ASN A 274 11.23 3.54 -26.37
N ILE A 275 11.19 3.59 -25.05
CA ILE A 275 10.69 4.75 -24.29
C ILE A 275 11.47 6.03 -24.66
N ALA A 276 12.80 5.91 -24.85
CA ALA A 276 13.64 7.05 -25.17
C ALA A 276 13.27 7.73 -26.52
N ASP A 277 12.72 6.96 -27.46
CA ASP A 277 12.36 7.43 -28.82
C ASP A 277 10.85 7.71 -28.97
N TYR A 278 10.08 7.47 -27.90
CA TYR A 278 8.65 7.63 -27.95
C TYR A 278 8.25 9.11 -27.95
N SER A 279 7.60 9.52 -29.01
CA SER A 279 7.17 10.91 -29.24
C SER A 279 5.66 11.10 -29.20
N GLY A 280 4.91 10.14 -28.71
CA GLY A 280 3.43 10.10 -28.71
C GLY A 280 2.75 11.46 -28.82
N ALA A 281 1.74 11.57 -29.67
CA ALA A 281 1.22 12.85 -30.14
C ALA A 281 0.49 13.69 -29.09
N ASN A 282 -0.02 13.06 -28.03
CA ASN A 282 -0.88 13.72 -27.05
C ASN A 282 -0.24 13.83 -25.67
N SER A 283 -0.44 14.97 -24.99
CA SER A 283 -0.04 15.15 -23.60
C SER A 283 -0.81 14.17 -22.72
N PRO A 284 -0.15 13.21 -22.06
CA PRO A 284 -0.83 12.29 -21.17
C PRO A 284 -1.26 13.00 -19.88
N ASP A 285 -2.39 12.60 -19.33
CA ASP A 285 -2.83 13.00 -17.98
C ASP A 285 -2.09 12.19 -16.91
N ILE A 286 -1.92 10.90 -17.18
CA ILE A 286 -1.28 9.95 -16.28
C ILE A 286 -0.20 9.17 -17.04
N VAL A 287 0.99 9.07 -16.45
CA VAL A 287 2.04 8.18 -16.92
C VAL A 287 2.26 7.08 -15.90
N ILE A 288 2.21 5.85 -16.38
CA ILE A 288 2.44 4.62 -15.59
C ILE A 288 3.76 4.01 -16.07
N THR A 289 4.59 3.56 -15.14
CA THR A 289 5.81 2.81 -15.45
C THR A 289 6.14 1.82 -14.34
N LEU A 290 5.66 0.59 -14.49
CA LEU A 290 5.78 -0.43 -13.44
C LEU A 290 6.90 -1.45 -13.71
N HIS A 291 7.34 -1.58 -14.95
CA HIS A 291 8.33 -2.57 -15.36
C HIS A 291 9.42 -2.01 -16.30
N ALA A 292 9.53 -0.69 -16.41
CA ALA A 292 10.66 -0.07 -17.08
C ALA A 292 11.92 -0.24 -16.21
N CYS A 293 12.90 -0.97 -16.72
CA CYS A 293 14.11 -1.30 -15.98
C CYS A 293 15.16 -0.21 -16.07
N ASP A 294 15.85 0.06 -14.95
CA ASP A 294 17.02 0.93 -14.83
C ASP A 294 16.77 2.35 -15.39
N THR A 295 17.55 2.80 -16.36
CA THR A 295 17.43 4.13 -16.99
C THR A 295 16.14 4.31 -17.81
N ALA A 296 15.49 3.22 -18.22
CA ALA A 296 14.18 3.32 -18.90
C ALA A 296 13.12 3.98 -18.00
N THR A 297 13.18 3.77 -16.68
CA THR A 297 12.36 4.52 -15.73
C THR A 297 12.65 6.02 -15.80
N ASP A 298 13.92 6.41 -15.89
CA ASP A 298 14.33 7.82 -15.95
C ASP A 298 13.83 8.51 -17.22
N TYR A 299 13.86 7.82 -18.37
CA TYR A 299 13.25 8.32 -19.62
C TYR A 299 11.74 8.46 -19.51
N ALA A 300 11.06 7.53 -18.86
CA ALA A 300 9.63 7.63 -18.63
C ALA A 300 9.26 8.83 -17.74
N LEU A 301 10.04 9.08 -16.68
CA LEU A 301 9.85 10.24 -15.81
C LEU A 301 10.13 11.57 -16.56
N LYS A 302 11.22 11.65 -17.34
CA LYS A 302 11.50 12.82 -18.19
C LYS A 302 10.36 13.09 -19.16
N TYR A 303 9.92 12.07 -19.91
CA TYR A 303 8.80 12.17 -20.84
C TYR A 303 7.54 12.70 -20.12
N ALA A 304 7.20 12.14 -18.96
CA ALA A 304 6.02 12.55 -18.20
C ALA A 304 6.06 14.03 -17.81
N VAL A 305 7.22 14.51 -17.34
CA VAL A 305 7.43 15.90 -16.96
C VAL A 305 7.39 16.84 -18.17
N GLU A 306 8.08 16.51 -19.25
CA GLU A 306 8.16 17.29 -20.50
C GLU A 306 6.80 17.40 -21.18
N ARG A 307 6.01 16.34 -21.13
CA ARG A 307 4.64 16.32 -21.67
C ARG A 307 3.58 16.87 -20.70
N GLY A 308 3.99 17.28 -19.51
CA GLY A 308 3.13 17.92 -18.53
C GLY A 308 2.11 17.00 -17.86
N ALA A 309 2.42 15.71 -17.76
CA ALA A 309 1.57 14.73 -17.09
C ALA A 309 1.16 15.23 -15.69
N ARG A 310 -0.11 15.08 -15.34
CA ARG A 310 -0.65 15.53 -14.05
C ARG A 310 -0.36 14.53 -12.94
N ALA A 311 -0.29 13.25 -13.28
CA ALA A 311 0.10 12.20 -12.33
C ALA A 311 1.11 11.23 -12.94
N ILE A 312 2.03 10.73 -12.11
CA ILE A 312 3.05 9.74 -12.46
C ILE A 312 3.01 8.63 -11.41
N LEU A 313 2.89 7.40 -11.87
CA LEU A 313 2.84 6.19 -11.04
C LEU A 313 3.98 5.25 -11.48
N SER A 314 5.01 5.09 -10.65
CA SER A 314 6.20 4.32 -11.01
C SER A 314 6.56 3.28 -9.95
N VAL A 315 6.89 2.05 -10.39
CA VAL A 315 7.47 1.00 -9.53
C VAL A 315 8.80 0.56 -10.16
N PRO A 316 9.90 1.19 -9.80
CA PRO A 316 11.21 0.84 -10.32
C PRO A 316 11.64 -0.56 -9.86
N CYS A 317 11.99 -1.44 -10.78
CA CYS A 317 12.39 -2.81 -10.46
C CYS A 317 13.90 -3.04 -10.50
N CYS A 318 14.66 -2.22 -11.22
CA CYS A 318 16.10 -2.34 -11.40
C CYS A 318 16.77 -0.97 -11.28
N GLN A 319 17.95 -0.92 -10.65
CA GLN A 319 18.74 0.31 -10.44
C GLN A 319 20.24 0.00 -10.63
N HIS A 320 20.62 -0.47 -11.84
CA HIS A 320 21.98 -0.90 -12.12
C HIS A 320 22.93 0.26 -12.39
N GLN A 321 22.44 1.34 -12.97
CA GLN A 321 23.28 2.47 -13.39
C GLN A 321 24.12 3.02 -12.23
N ILE A 322 23.51 3.35 -11.10
CA ILE A 322 24.23 3.87 -9.93
C ILE A 322 25.09 2.79 -9.27
N ASN A 323 24.63 1.54 -9.22
CA ASN A 323 25.40 0.44 -8.62
C ASN A 323 26.73 0.15 -9.32
N THR A 324 26.81 0.38 -10.63
CA THR A 324 28.02 0.11 -11.43
C THR A 324 29.02 1.27 -11.43
N GLN A 325 28.57 2.49 -11.23
CA GLN A 325 29.43 3.68 -11.31
C GLN A 325 30.58 3.70 -10.28
N PRO A 326 30.37 3.38 -9.00
CA PRO A 326 31.45 3.33 -8.02
C PRO A 326 32.53 2.28 -8.34
N GLN A 327 32.20 1.20 -9.05
CA GLN A 327 33.13 0.13 -9.41
C GLN A 327 34.06 0.49 -10.56
N ASN A 328 33.64 1.39 -11.44
CA ASN A 328 34.39 1.79 -12.63
C ASN A 328 35.37 2.95 -12.36
N ARG A 329 35.36 3.49 -11.13
CA ARG A 329 36.31 4.52 -10.72
C ARG A 329 37.71 3.95 -10.66
N GLY A 330 38.61 4.51 -11.41
CA GLY A 330 40.02 4.06 -11.53
C GLY A 330 40.33 3.20 -12.74
N LYS A 331 39.32 2.70 -13.49
CA LYS A 331 39.55 1.95 -14.74
C LYS A 331 39.53 2.84 -16.02
N THR A 332 38.84 3.96 -15.94
CA THR A 332 38.80 4.97 -17.02
C THR A 332 39.34 6.25 -16.45
N GLY A 333 40.53 6.64 -16.78
CA GLY A 333 41.31 7.77 -16.26
C GLY A 333 40.69 9.19 -16.34
N GLY A 334 39.41 9.31 -16.04
CA GLY A 334 38.63 10.55 -16.05
C GLY A 334 37.60 10.58 -14.97
N ALA A 335 37.88 11.25 -13.94
CA ALA A 335 37.11 11.86 -12.87
C ALA A 335 37.64 11.50 -11.48
N THR A 336 38.23 12.45 -10.88
CA THR A 336 38.99 12.50 -9.64
C THR A 336 38.11 12.47 -8.38
N GLY A 337 37.01 11.76 -8.39
CA GLY A 337 36.21 11.64 -7.17
C GLY A 337 36.48 10.31 -6.46
N GLN A 338 37.33 10.30 -5.45
CA GLN A 338 37.34 9.19 -4.50
C GLN A 338 35.98 9.17 -3.78
N ILE A 339 35.42 7.97 -3.65
CA ILE A 339 34.24 7.78 -2.77
C ILE A 339 34.66 8.22 -1.37
N PRO A 340 33.93 9.12 -0.71
CA PRO A 340 34.25 9.48 0.66
C PRO A 340 34.40 8.25 1.53
N GLN A 341 35.39 8.24 2.39
CA GLN A 341 35.75 7.08 3.22
C GLN A 341 34.58 6.62 4.08
N GLU A 342 33.71 7.53 4.47
CA GLU A 342 32.48 7.26 5.24
C GLU A 342 31.47 6.37 4.50
N PHE A 343 31.46 6.32 3.17
CA PHE A 343 30.61 5.43 2.38
C PHE A 343 31.24 4.07 2.07
N GLU A 344 32.54 3.88 2.35
CA GLU A 344 33.20 2.62 2.08
C GLU A 344 32.50 1.40 2.69
N PRO A 345 32.01 1.45 3.96
CA PRO A 345 31.29 0.32 4.57
C PRO A 345 30.01 -0.07 3.81
N LEU A 346 29.35 0.87 3.13
CA LEU A 346 28.15 0.64 2.34
C LEU A 346 28.45 0.12 0.94
N LEU A 347 29.62 0.47 0.39
CA LEU A 347 29.95 0.22 -1.01
C LEU A 347 30.88 -0.98 -1.24
N LYS A 348 31.63 -1.42 -0.22
CA LYS A 348 32.56 -2.56 -0.34
C LYS A 348 31.84 -3.92 -0.45
N TRP A 349 30.66 -4.07 0.16
CA TRP A 349 29.91 -5.31 0.16
C TRP A 349 28.89 -5.31 -0.98
N GLY A 350 28.99 -6.22 -1.94
CA GLY A 350 28.15 -6.23 -3.15
C GLY A 350 26.64 -6.18 -2.87
N ILE A 351 26.15 -6.99 -1.93
CA ILE A 351 24.72 -7.01 -1.58
C ILE A 351 24.25 -5.71 -0.90
N ILE A 352 25.10 -5.09 -0.08
CA ILE A 352 24.77 -3.82 0.60
C ILE A 352 24.82 -2.69 -0.41
N ARG A 353 25.83 -2.66 -1.27
CA ARG A 353 25.95 -1.69 -2.34
C ARG A 353 24.75 -1.71 -3.29
N GLU A 354 24.28 -2.90 -3.68
CA GLU A 354 23.10 -3.03 -4.54
C GLU A 354 21.86 -2.41 -3.87
N LYS A 355 21.60 -2.75 -2.62
CA LYS A 355 20.46 -2.19 -1.88
C LYS A 355 20.58 -0.69 -1.65
N PHE A 356 21.76 -0.23 -1.27
CA PHE A 356 22.04 1.20 -1.08
C PHE A 356 21.86 1.97 -2.38
N SER A 357 22.44 1.50 -3.49
CA SER A 357 22.30 2.13 -4.80
C SER A 357 20.86 2.17 -5.28
N SER A 358 20.08 1.11 -5.00
CA SER A 358 18.66 1.07 -5.31
C SER A 358 17.88 2.15 -4.56
N LEU A 359 18.07 2.26 -3.25
CA LEU A 359 17.40 3.28 -2.43
C LEU A 359 17.81 4.70 -2.82
N VAL A 360 19.10 4.93 -3.08
CA VAL A 360 19.62 6.24 -3.55
C VAL A 360 19.00 6.61 -4.89
N THR A 361 18.92 5.66 -5.83
CA THR A 361 18.31 5.91 -7.15
C THR A 361 16.87 6.36 -7.01
N ASP A 362 16.08 5.64 -6.23
CA ASP A 362 14.66 5.95 -6.08
C ASP A 362 14.42 7.23 -5.28
N ALA A 363 15.25 7.50 -4.26
CA ALA A 363 15.22 8.77 -3.54
C ALA A 363 15.53 9.96 -4.46
N LEU A 364 16.55 9.83 -5.33
CA LEU A 364 16.91 10.88 -6.30
C LEU A 364 15.82 11.09 -7.35
N ARG A 365 15.11 10.04 -7.76
CA ARG A 365 13.93 10.15 -8.64
C ARG A 365 12.81 10.97 -7.99
N GLY A 366 12.53 10.69 -6.73
CA GLY A 366 11.56 11.46 -5.96
C GLY A 366 11.94 12.93 -5.81
N GLU A 367 13.17 13.19 -5.42
CA GLU A 367 13.72 14.54 -5.28
C GLU A 367 13.65 15.32 -6.60
N TRP A 368 14.04 14.68 -7.70
CA TRP A 368 13.96 15.29 -9.03
C TRP A 368 12.52 15.66 -9.41
N LEU A 369 11.55 14.76 -9.16
CA LEU A 369 10.12 15.04 -9.41
C LEU A 369 9.60 16.19 -8.57
N GLU A 370 10.03 16.31 -7.30
CA GLU A 370 9.68 17.45 -6.44
C GLU A 370 10.21 18.76 -7.00
N GLN A 371 11.43 18.75 -7.56
CA GLN A 371 12.02 19.91 -8.24
C GLN A 371 11.25 20.30 -9.51
N GLN A 372 10.61 19.33 -10.17
CA GLN A 372 9.74 19.56 -11.34
C GLN A 372 8.31 20.01 -10.94
N GLY A 373 8.06 20.25 -9.65
CA GLY A 373 6.79 20.77 -9.16
C GLY A 373 5.74 19.70 -8.84
N TYR A 374 6.16 18.46 -8.63
CA TYR A 374 5.26 17.40 -8.19
C TYR A 374 5.25 17.26 -6.65
N LYS A 375 4.13 16.84 -6.10
CA LYS A 375 4.02 16.30 -4.75
C LYS A 375 4.30 14.81 -4.82
N VAL A 376 5.40 14.37 -4.21
CA VAL A 376 5.85 12.98 -4.28
C VAL A 376 5.51 12.24 -2.99
N GLN A 377 5.12 10.98 -3.14
CA GLN A 377 4.93 10.02 -2.06
C GLN A 377 5.65 8.73 -2.43
N MET A 378 6.48 8.26 -1.50
CA MET A 378 7.10 6.93 -1.58
C MET A 378 6.25 5.97 -0.75
N LEU A 379 5.68 4.97 -1.40
CA LEU A 379 4.73 4.04 -0.80
C LEU A 379 5.22 2.60 -0.97
N GLU A 380 4.64 1.69 -0.23
CA GLU A 380 4.82 0.25 -0.43
C GLU A 380 3.75 -0.24 -1.43
N PHE A 381 4.20 -0.87 -2.53
CA PHE A 381 3.30 -1.34 -3.58
C PHE A 381 2.58 -2.63 -3.18
N ILE A 382 3.35 -3.64 -2.81
CA ILE A 382 2.87 -4.95 -2.37
C ILE A 382 3.70 -5.41 -1.17
N ASP A 383 3.24 -6.44 -0.46
CA ASP A 383 3.95 -6.96 0.70
C ASP A 383 5.37 -7.42 0.33
N MET A 384 6.38 -7.11 1.16
CA MET A 384 7.79 -7.43 0.93
C MET A 384 8.07 -8.94 0.78
N GLU A 385 7.14 -9.80 1.21
CA GLU A 385 7.22 -11.25 1.01
C GLU A 385 7.25 -11.63 -0.48
N HIS A 386 6.74 -10.79 -1.36
CA HIS A 386 6.63 -11.05 -2.80
C HIS A 386 7.79 -10.46 -3.62
N THR A 387 8.36 -9.36 -3.19
CA THR A 387 9.53 -8.74 -3.82
C THR A 387 10.25 -7.79 -2.88
N PRO A 388 11.60 -7.82 -2.84
CA PRO A 388 12.38 -6.85 -2.08
C PRO A 388 12.43 -5.45 -2.75
N LYS A 389 12.00 -5.33 -4.02
CA LYS A 389 11.94 -4.08 -4.80
C LYS A 389 10.48 -3.68 -4.96
N ASN A 390 10.00 -2.89 -4.05
CA ASN A 390 8.60 -2.72 -3.71
C ASN A 390 8.24 -1.22 -3.50
N ILE A 391 9.18 -0.32 -3.83
CA ILE A 391 8.93 1.12 -3.71
C ILE A 391 8.04 1.56 -4.87
N PHE A 392 6.93 2.20 -4.51
CA PHE A 392 6.01 2.84 -5.43
C PHE A 392 6.16 4.35 -5.31
N ILE A 393 6.51 5.00 -6.40
CA ILE A 393 6.62 6.46 -6.52
C ILE A 393 5.30 6.97 -7.10
N ARG A 394 4.54 7.70 -6.30
CA ARG A 394 3.35 8.42 -6.70
C ARG A 394 3.67 9.91 -6.72
N ALA A 395 3.57 10.55 -7.87
CA ALA A 395 3.81 11.96 -8.03
C ALA A 395 2.61 12.64 -8.69
N VAL A 396 2.09 13.70 -8.06
CA VAL A 396 0.95 14.48 -8.55
C VAL A 396 1.39 15.94 -8.68
N LYS A 397 1.11 16.56 -9.82
CA LYS A 397 1.53 17.93 -10.14
C LYS A 397 0.86 18.93 -9.21
N LYS A 398 1.64 19.83 -8.61
CA LYS A 398 1.12 20.91 -7.78
C LYS A 398 0.65 22.08 -8.65
N GLU A 399 -0.41 22.75 -8.24
CA GLU A 399 -0.90 23.96 -8.91
C GLU A 399 0.06 25.16 -8.76
N ASN A 400 0.84 25.20 -7.69
CA ASN A 400 1.73 26.32 -7.35
C ASN A 400 3.14 25.80 -7.00
N GLY A 401 4.09 26.07 -7.89
CA GLY A 401 5.49 26.23 -7.52
C GLY A 401 6.43 25.05 -7.81
N ILE A 402 7.45 25.36 -8.61
CA ILE A 402 8.67 24.59 -8.73
C ILE A 402 9.51 24.83 -7.47
N ASN A 403 9.71 23.81 -6.64
CA ASN A 403 10.68 23.85 -5.54
C ASN A 403 12.09 23.62 -6.14
N LYS A 404 12.83 24.71 -6.35
CA LYS A 404 14.24 24.63 -6.77
C LYS A 404 15.14 24.25 -5.57
N THR A 405 15.03 23.07 -5.06
CA THR A 405 16.08 22.50 -4.20
C THR A 405 16.91 21.56 -5.04
N ASN A 406 17.99 22.09 -5.58
CA ASN A 406 19.00 21.29 -6.24
C ASN A 406 19.76 20.55 -5.13
N ASN A 407 19.85 19.22 -5.19
CA ASN A 407 20.68 18.46 -4.24
C ASN A 407 21.93 17.89 -4.95
N PRO A 408 22.82 18.76 -5.49
CA PRO A 408 24.05 18.33 -6.14
C PRO A 408 25.04 17.71 -5.14
N GLU A 409 24.86 18.00 -3.82
CA GLU A 409 25.80 17.55 -2.78
C GLU A 409 25.85 16.03 -2.66
N LEU A 410 24.69 15.34 -2.59
CA LEU A 410 24.66 13.88 -2.52
C LEU A 410 25.24 13.24 -3.78
N ILE A 411 24.88 13.75 -4.96
CA ILE A 411 25.38 13.28 -6.25
C ILE A 411 26.89 13.45 -6.33
N ASN A 412 27.39 14.63 -5.94
CA ASN A 412 28.83 14.95 -5.92
C ASN A 412 29.57 14.12 -4.88
N SER A 413 29.03 13.98 -3.66
CA SER A 413 29.62 13.19 -2.59
C SER A 413 29.73 11.71 -2.95
N LEU A 414 28.71 11.14 -3.57
CA LEU A 414 28.76 9.77 -4.09
C LEU A 414 29.53 9.68 -5.41
N GLY A 415 29.80 10.84 -6.06
CA GLY A 415 30.44 10.97 -7.36
C GLY A 415 29.76 10.13 -8.42
N ILE A 416 28.45 10.09 -8.42
CA ILE A 416 27.60 9.42 -9.39
C ILE A 416 27.08 10.43 -10.42
N THR A 417 26.62 9.91 -11.55
CA THR A 417 25.99 10.73 -12.60
C THR A 417 24.71 10.02 -13.03
N PRO A 418 23.62 10.20 -12.30
CA PRO A 418 22.35 9.57 -12.66
C PRO A 418 21.82 10.11 -13.98
N GLU A 419 21.18 9.27 -14.79
CA GLU A 419 20.64 9.64 -16.10
C GLU A 419 19.64 10.79 -16.02
N LEU A 420 18.85 10.80 -14.96
CA LEU A 420 17.82 11.80 -14.74
C LEU A 420 18.37 13.23 -14.54
N PHE A 421 19.64 13.36 -14.14
CA PHE A 421 20.31 14.63 -13.87
C PHE A 421 21.31 15.07 -14.97
N LYS A 422 21.34 14.34 -16.10
CA LYS A 422 22.04 14.75 -17.31
C LYS A 422 21.15 15.66 -18.15
#